data_bdfd912c6470c1081f2451ea823ef1a6
#
_entry.id   bdfd912c6470c1081f2451ea823ef1a6
#
_cell.length_a   1.000
_cell.length_b   1.000
_cell.length_c   1.000
_cell.angle_alpha   90.00
_cell.angle_beta   90.00
_cell.angle_gamma   90.00
#
_symmetry.space_group_name_H-M   'P 1'
#
loop_
_entity.id
_entity.type
_entity.pdbx_description
1 polymer ?
#
loop_
_entity_poly.entity_id
_entity_poly.type
_entity_poly.pdbx_seq_one_letter_code
_entity_poly.pdbx_strand_id
1 'polypeptide(L)'
;MSEVKKIATRESYGNALVEIGKEHEDLVVLDADLAGATKTAIFQKVFPERHIDCGIAEGNMMGVAAGLATTGKVPFASSFAMFAAGRAFEQIRNSIGYPHLNVKIGATHAGISVGEDGATHQCNEDIALMRMIPGMVIINPADDVEARAAVKAAYEYVGPVYMRFGRLAIPVFNDESTYKFELGKGVVLREEIGRAHV
;
A
#
# COMPACT_ATOMS: atom_id res chain seq x y z
N MET A 1 -11.31 -1.29 -32.00
CA MET A 1 -10.46 -0.75 -30.90
C MET A 1 -10.29 -1.89 -29.92
N SER A 2 -9.06 -2.31 -29.64
CA SER A 2 -8.80 -3.31 -28.61
C SER A 2 -9.29 -2.77 -27.27
N GLU A 3 -9.99 -3.59 -26.51
CA GLU A 3 -10.48 -3.24 -25.19
C GLU A 3 -9.28 -2.93 -24.28
N VAL A 4 -9.25 -1.75 -23.67
CA VAL A 4 -8.14 -1.36 -22.80
C VAL A 4 -8.23 -2.18 -21.53
N LYS A 5 -7.20 -2.98 -21.23
CA LYS A 5 -7.11 -3.74 -19.99
C LYS A 5 -7.19 -2.79 -18.79
N LYS A 6 -8.05 -3.11 -17.81
CA LYS A 6 -8.21 -2.33 -16.59
C LYS A 6 -8.00 -3.22 -15.37
N ILE A 7 -7.18 -2.77 -14.43
CA ILE A 7 -6.89 -3.48 -13.17
C ILE A 7 -6.93 -2.48 -12.02
N ALA A 8 -7.49 -2.88 -10.89
CA ALA A 8 -7.44 -2.07 -9.67
C ALA A 8 -6.05 -2.21 -9.02
N THR A 9 -5.43 -1.10 -8.63
CA THR A 9 -4.07 -1.14 -8.04
C THR A 9 -4.01 -1.94 -6.73
N ARG A 10 -5.13 -2.05 -5.97
CA ARG A 10 -5.23 -2.97 -4.82
C ARG A 10 -5.13 -4.44 -5.22
N GLU A 11 -5.60 -4.82 -6.42
CA GLU A 11 -5.47 -6.19 -6.94
C GLU A 11 -4.03 -6.48 -7.34
N SER A 12 -3.38 -5.50 -7.99
CA SER A 12 -1.95 -5.53 -8.30
C SER A 12 -1.10 -5.72 -7.03
N TYR A 13 -1.48 -5.03 -5.94
CA TYR A 13 -0.87 -5.16 -4.62
C TYR A 13 -0.97 -6.61 -4.09
N GLY A 14 -2.19 -7.19 -4.06
CA GLY A 14 -2.38 -8.56 -3.59
C GLY A 14 -1.60 -9.60 -4.40
N ASN A 15 -1.52 -9.43 -5.72
CA ASN A 15 -0.73 -10.30 -6.60
C ASN A 15 0.77 -10.15 -6.37
N ALA A 16 1.27 -8.92 -6.24
CA ALA A 16 2.68 -8.65 -5.96
C ALA A 16 3.15 -9.25 -4.62
N LEU A 17 2.30 -9.22 -3.59
CA LEU A 17 2.60 -9.88 -2.31
C LEU A 17 2.83 -11.39 -2.48
N VAL A 18 2.05 -12.05 -3.34
CA VAL A 18 2.26 -13.49 -3.62
C VAL A 18 3.56 -13.72 -4.36
N GLU A 19 3.89 -12.87 -5.34
CA GLU A 19 5.15 -12.97 -6.08
C GLU A 19 6.35 -12.86 -5.14
N ILE A 20 6.38 -11.84 -4.29
CA ILE A 20 7.45 -11.64 -3.30
C ILE A 20 7.46 -12.77 -2.27
N GLY A 21 6.28 -13.20 -1.80
CA GLY A 21 6.17 -14.26 -0.80
C GLY A 21 6.69 -15.63 -1.23
N LYS A 22 6.77 -15.89 -2.55
CA LYS A 22 7.40 -17.11 -3.10
C LYS A 22 8.92 -17.11 -2.97
N GLU A 23 9.53 -15.92 -3.00
CA GLU A 23 10.98 -15.74 -2.98
C GLU A 23 11.50 -15.43 -1.56
N HIS A 24 10.62 -14.92 -0.68
CA HIS A 24 11.00 -14.38 0.63
C HIS A 24 10.10 -14.88 1.75
N GLU A 25 10.66 -15.66 2.68
CA GLU A 25 9.95 -16.26 3.82
C GLU A 25 9.76 -15.31 5.01
N ASP A 26 10.48 -14.20 5.03
CA ASP A 26 10.39 -13.17 6.05
C ASP A 26 9.21 -12.20 5.85
N LEU A 27 8.60 -12.19 4.64
CA LEU A 27 7.41 -11.42 4.36
C LEU A 27 6.20 -12.00 5.09
N VAL A 28 5.53 -11.15 5.88
CA VAL A 28 4.29 -11.45 6.60
C VAL A 28 3.24 -10.41 6.26
N VAL A 29 2.01 -10.84 6.04
CA VAL A 29 0.89 -9.93 5.69
C VAL A 29 -0.10 -9.87 6.83
N LEU A 30 -0.46 -8.66 7.24
CA LEU A 30 -1.47 -8.41 8.28
C LEU A 30 -2.68 -7.69 7.67
N ASP A 31 -3.84 -7.99 8.21
CA ASP A 31 -5.10 -7.36 7.83
C ASP A 31 -5.97 -7.08 9.08
N ALA A 32 -6.94 -6.19 8.93
CA ALA A 32 -7.89 -5.82 9.97
C ALA A 32 -9.33 -6.18 9.55
N ASP A 33 -9.59 -7.48 9.31
CA ASP A 33 -10.87 -8.04 8.86
C ASP A 33 -11.35 -7.49 7.50
N LEU A 34 -10.42 -7.11 6.64
CA LEU A 34 -10.69 -6.52 5.31
C LEU A 34 -9.98 -7.25 4.16
N ALA A 35 -9.46 -8.47 4.39
CA ALA A 35 -8.62 -9.20 3.44
C ALA A 35 -9.22 -9.34 2.04
N GLY A 36 -10.54 -9.52 1.93
CA GLY A 36 -11.26 -9.57 0.65
C GLY A 36 -11.25 -8.22 -0.09
N ALA A 37 -11.36 -7.12 0.65
CA ALA A 37 -11.41 -5.77 0.10
C ALA A 37 -10.01 -5.23 -0.22
N THR A 38 -9.04 -5.42 0.65
CA THR A 38 -7.63 -5.03 0.46
C THR A 38 -6.90 -5.90 -0.55
N LYS A 39 -7.46 -7.08 -0.87
CA LYS A 39 -6.88 -8.13 -1.72
C LYS A 39 -5.73 -8.92 -1.08
N THR A 40 -5.47 -8.75 0.20
CA THR A 40 -4.55 -9.60 0.96
C THR A 40 -5.03 -11.05 1.05
N ALA A 41 -6.33 -11.32 0.86
CA ALA A 41 -6.87 -12.67 0.71
C ALA A 41 -6.23 -13.47 -0.44
N ILE A 42 -5.64 -12.82 -1.44
CA ILE A 42 -4.87 -13.49 -2.51
C ILE A 42 -3.61 -14.13 -1.90
N PHE A 43 -2.90 -13.39 -1.06
CA PHE A 43 -1.73 -13.90 -0.32
C PHE A 43 -2.12 -14.96 0.70
N GLN A 44 -3.20 -14.74 1.47
CA GLN A 44 -3.70 -15.68 2.47
C GLN A 44 -3.99 -17.08 1.90
N LYS A 45 -4.52 -17.15 0.67
CA LYS A 45 -4.82 -18.43 0.00
C LYS A 45 -3.56 -19.23 -0.32
N VAL A 46 -2.42 -18.59 -0.54
CA VAL A 46 -1.15 -19.23 -0.91
C VAL A 46 -0.29 -19.49 0.32
N PHE A 47 -0.28 -18.57 1.27
CA PHE A 47 0.55 -18.57 2.47
C PHE A 47 -0.26 -18.29 3.74
N PRO A 48 -1.23 -19.18 4.11
CA PRO A 48 -2.11 -18.93 5.25
C PRO A 48 -1.36 -18.78 6.58
N GLU A 49 -0.21 -19.43 6.73
CA GLU A 49 0.64 -19.38 7.94
C GLU A 49 1.41 -18.05 8.10
N ARG A 50 1.46 -17.26 7.05
CA ARG A 50 2.11 -15.94 7.03
C ARG A 50 1.12 -14.78 6.87
N HIS A 51 -0.19 -15.08 6.96
CA HIS A 51 -1.25 -14.08 6.98
C HIS A 51 -1.88 -14.02 8.38
N ILE A 52 -1.94 -12.82 8.96
CA ILE A 52 -2.45 -12.57 10.30
C ILE A 52 -3.63 -11.62 10.20
N ASP A 53 -4.82 -12.08 10.55
CA ASP A 53 -5.97 -11.20 10.74
C ASP A 53 -6.01 -10.72 12.19
N CYS A 54 -5.93 -9.40 12.38
CA CYS A 54 -5.95 -8.77 13.68
C CYS A 54 -7.36 -8.36 14.14
N GLY A 55 -8.39 -8.72 13.37
CA GLY A 55 -9.74 -8.22 13.57
C GLY A 55 -9.89 -6.72 13.27
N ILE A 56 -11.04 -6.15 13.58
CA ILE A 56 -11.30 -4.70 13.36
C ILE A 56 -10.55 -3.87 14.41
N ALA A 57 -9.22 -3.86 14.34
CA ALA A 57 -8.34 -3.26 15.35
C ALA A 57 -7.05 -2.73 14.70
N GLU A 58 -7.14 -1.71 13.85
CA GLU A 58 -6.03 -1.19 13.04
C GLU A 58 -4.86 -0.68 13.89
N GLY A 59 -5.14 -0.03 15.03
CA GLY A 59 -4.09 0.39 15.96
C GLY A 59 -3.29 -0.80 16.52
N ASN A 60 -3.99 -1.89 16.91
CA ASN A 60 -3.36 -3.14 17.33
C ASN A 60 -2.56 -3.78 16.20
N MET A 61 -3.12 -3.84 14.99
CA MET A 61 -2.43 -4.36 13.81
C MET A 61 -1.10 -3.63 13.56
N MET A 62 -1.07 -2.32 13.65
CA MET A 62 0.17 -1.53 13.48
C MET A 62 1.17 -1.83 14.60
N GLY A 63 0.72 -2.03 15.85
CA GLY A 63 1.57 -2.46 16.96
C GLY A 63 2.16 -3.86 16.74
N VAL A 64 1.35 -4.83 16.28
CA VAL A 64 1.80 -6.18 15.93
C VAL A 64 2.82 -6.14 14.79
N ALA A 65 2.55 -5.36 13.73
CA ALA A 65 3.48 -5.16 12.62
C ALA A 65 4.81 -4.58 13.09
N ALA A 66 4.78 -3.56 13.96
CA ALA A 66 5.98 -3.00 14.56
C ALA A 66 6.78 -4.06 15.34
N GLY A 67 6.11 -4.87 16.16
CA GLY A 67 6.74 -5.97 16.91
C GLY A 67 7.38 -7.01 15.99
N LEU A 68 6.70 -7.44 14.92
CA LEU A 68 7.23 -8.39 13.94
C LEU A 68 8.47 -7.83 13.22
N ALA A 69 8.47 -6.54 12.88
CA ALA A 69 9.64 -5.91 12.26
C ALA A 69 10.89 -5.96 13.15
N THR A 70 10.74 -5.89 14.48
CA THR A 70 11.88 -6.03 15.41
C THR A 70 12.46 -7.45 15.44
N THR A 71 11.74 -8.44 14.95
CA THR A 71 12.22 -9.84 14.86
C THR A 71 12.87 -10.17 13.52
N GLY A 72 13.04 -9.18 12.64
CA GLY A 72 13.62 -9.37 11.30
C GLY A 72 12.62 -9.78 10.23
N LYS A 73 11.31 -9.77 10.53
CA LYS A 73 10.26 -9.94 9.51
C LYS A 73 10.02 -8.64 8.76
N VAL A 74 9.47 -8.76 7.56
CA VAL A 74 9.01 -7.63 6.74
C VAL A 74 7.47 -7.64 6.69
N PRO A 75 6.80 -7.01 7.65
CA PRO A 75 5.34 -6.98 7.71
C PRO A 75 4.74 -5.97 6.73
N PHE A 76 3.71 -6.43 6.00
CA PHE A 76 2.81 -5.62 5.18
C PHE A 76 1.46 -5.54 5.91
N ALA A 77 1.19 -4.41 6.56
CA ALA A 77 -0.05 -4.17 7.29
C ALA A 77 -1.08 -3.45 6.42
N SER A 78 -2.23 -4.07 6.20
CA SER A 78 -3.19 -3.65 5.18
C SER A 78 -4.56 -3.31 5.79
N SER A 79 -5.10 -2.16 5.40
CA SER A 79 -6.46 -1.71 5.71
C SER A 79 -6.89 -0.65 4.70
N PHE A 80 -8.09 -0.08 4.87
CA PHE A 80 -8.46 1.11 4.11
C PHE A 80 -7.61 2.32 4.54
N ALA A 81 -7.33 3.20 3.60
CA ALA A 81 -6.49 4.38 3.86
C ALA A 81 -7.01 5.23 5.03
N MET A 82 -8.33 5.43 5.12
CA MET A 82 -8.93 6.18 6.23
C MET A 82 -8.67 5.51 7.59
N PHE A 83 -8.70 4.19 7.65
CA PHE A 83 -8.51 3.46 8.91
C PHE A 83 -7.03 3.31 9.27
N ALA A 84 -6.16 3.08 8.28
CA ALA A 84 -4.73 3.07 8.49
C ALA A 84 -4.21 4.47 8.89
N ALA A 85 -4.39 5.47 8.01
CA ALA A 85 -3.84 6.80 8.22
C ALA A 85 -4.60 7.62 9.28
N GLY A 86 -5.91 7.45 9.40
CA GLY A 86 -6.71 8.20 10.37
C GLY A 86 -6.73 7.52 11.74
N ARG A 87 -7.33 6.32 11.83
CA ARG A 87 -7.56 5.62 13.10
C ARG A 87 -6.27 5.18 13.79
N ALA A 88 -5.30 4.66 13.04
CA ALA A 88 -4.04 4.13 13.57
C ALA A 88 -2.85 5.10 13.43
N PHE A 89 -3.09 6.40 13.18
CA PHE A 89 -2.03 7.38 12.94
C PHE A 89 -0.99 7.43 14.06
N GLU A 90 -1.44 7.44 15.31
CA GLU A 90 -0.55 7.53 16.47
C GLU A 90 0.38 6.31 16.54
N GLN A 91 -0.14 5.10 16.33
CA GLN A 91 0.65 3.86 16.35
C GLN A 91 1.65 3.84 15.18
N ILE A 92 1.25 4.29 14.00
CA ILE A 92 2.18 4.42 12.86
C ILE A 92 3.30 5.41 13.20
N ARG A 93 2.94 6.57 13.74
CA ARG A 93 3.92 7.62 14.10
C ARG A 93 4.90 7.14 15.16
N ASN A 94 4.41 6.60 16.27
CA ASN A 94 5.22 6.31 17.44
C ASN A 94 5.85 4.92 17.43
N SER A 95 5.11 3.91 16.94
CA SER A 95 5.59 2.54 16.98
C SER A 95 6.34 2.11 15.71
N ILE A 96 6.12 2.80 14.59
CA ILE A 96 6.75 2.46 13.30
C ILE A 96 7.71 3.58 12.84
N GLY A 97 7.21 4.82 12.73
CA GLY A 97 7.97 5.94 12.18
C GLY A 97 9.11 6.38 13.08
N TYR A 98 8.84 6.63 14.38
CA TYR A 98 9.83 7.10 15.34
C TYR A 98 11.05 6.18 15.47
N PRO A 99 10.88 4.84 15.65
CA PRO A 99 11.99 3.89 15.65
C PRO A 99 12.48 3.50 14.25
N HIS A 100 11.89 4.04 13.17
CA HIS A 100 12.23 3.77 11.76
C HIS A 100 12.18 2.29 11.40
N LEU A 101 11.13 1.58 11.84
CA LEU A 101 10.98 0.14 11.62
C LEU A 101 10.62 -0.19 10.17
N ASN A 102 11.05 -1.36 9.74
CA ASN A 102 10.83 -1.89 8.39
C ASN A 102 9.40 -2.43 8.20
N VAL A 103 8.39 -1.57 8.30
CA VAL A 103 6.97 -1.89 8.13
C VAL A 103 6.44 -1.25 6.86
N LYS A 104 5.67 -2.03 6.09
CA LYS A 104 4.99 -1.58 4.87
C LYS A 104 3.49 -1.47 5.13
N ILE A 105 2.93 -0.31 4.89
CA ILE A 105 1.50 -0.04 5.10
C ILE A 105 0.82 -0.06 3.74
N GLY A 106 -0.02 -1.07 3.49
CA GLY A 106 -0.81 -1.24 2.27
C GLY A 106 -2.19 -0.59 2.42
N ALA A 107 -2.29 0.70 2.14
CA ALA A 107 -3.51 1.48 2.32
C ALA A 107 -4.37 1.48 1.05
N THR A 108 -5.48 0.75 1.06
CA THR A 108 -6.40 0.66 -0.07
C THR A 108 -7.58 1.62 0.07
N HIS A 109 -8.41 1.75 -0.96
CA HIS A 109 -9.60 2.61 -0.97
C HIS A 109 -9.29 4.10 -0.69
N ALA A 110 -8.12 4.55 -1.10
CA ALA A 110 -7.70 5.94 -0.91
C ALA A 110 -8.43 6.92 -1.83
N GLY A 111 -8.54 8.16 -1.40
CA GLY A 111 -9.19 9.24 -2.15
C GLY A 111 -10.70 9.20 -2.06
N ILE A 112 -11.36 9.77 -3.09
CA ILE A 112 -12.82 9.95 -3.14
C ILE A 112 -13.55 8.81 -3.86
N SER A 113 -12.84 7.94 -4.58
CA SER A 113 -13.43 6.90 -5.44
C SER A 113 -13.68 5.58 -4.70
N VAL A 114 -14.24 5.65 -3.50
CA VAL A 114 -14.52 4.48 -2.65
C VAL A 114 -15.78 3.73 -3.08
N GLY A 115 -16.75 4.43 -3.65
CA GLY A 115 -18.03 3.88 -4.09
C GLY A 115 -19.11 3.98 -3.00
N GLU A 116 -19.89 2.90 -2.85
CA GLU A 116 -21.06 2.84 -1.97
C GLU A 116 -20.80 3.05 -0.49
N ASP A 117 -19.59 2.82 -0.01
CA ASP A 117 -19.18 3.03 1.38
C ASP A 117 -19.25 4.53 1.78
N GLY A 118 -19.13 5.43 0.80
CA GLY A 118 -19.38 6.85 0.94
C GLY A 118 -18.35 7.62 1.77
N ALA A 119 -18.76 8.80 2.25
CA ALA A 119 -17.89 9.81 2.83
C ALA A 119 -17.10 9.34 4.08
N THR A 120 -17.65 8.42 4.86
CA THR A 120 -16.99 7.91 6.07
C THR A 120 -15.75 7.04 5.77
N HIS A 121 -15.64 6.55 4.54
CA HIS A 121 -14.54 5.70 4.09
C HIS A 121 -13.60 6.41 3.10
N GLN A 122 -14.01 7.56 2.55
CA GLN A 122 -13.15 8.39 1.73
C GLN A 122 -11.98 8.94 2.54
N CYS A 123 -10.79 8.98 1.94
CA CYS A 123 -9.59 9.47 2.61
C CYS A 123 -8.81 10.40 1.69
N ASN A 124 -8.87 11.69 1.95
CA ASN A 124 -8.17 12.73 1.20
C ASN A 124 -6.93 13.24 1.93
N GLU A 125 -6.84 12.99 3.23
CA GLU A 125 -5.84 13.51 4.16
C GLU A 125 -4.67 12.56 4.42
N ASP A 126 -4.72 11.33 3.94
CA ASP A 126 -3.73 10.28 4.21
C ASP A 126 -2.29 10.66 3.84
N ILE A 127 -2.10 11.25 2.66
CA ILE A 127 -0.78 11.71 2.22
C ILE A 127 -0.25 12.82 3.14
N ALA A 128 -1.11 13.76 3.52
CA ALA A 128 -0.72 14.86 4.41
C ALA A 128 -0.30 14.33 5.79
N LEU A 129 -1.10 13.42 6.36
CA LEU A 129 -0.80 12.80 7.66
C LEU A 129 0.52 12.01 7.61
N MET A 130 0.70 11.17 6.61
CA MET A 130 1.92 10.34 6.50
C MET A 130 3.17 11.18 6.22
N ARG A 131 3.06 12.29 5.51
CA ARG A 131 4.18 13.21 5.28
C ARG A 131 4.68 13.91 6.54
N MET A 132 3.87 13.98 7.59
CA MET A 132 4.28 14.54 8.88
C MET A 132 5.20 13.62 9.68
N ILE A 133 5.33 12.34 9.27
CA ILE A 133 6.18 11.36 9.95
C ILE A 133 7.57 11.39 9.30
N PRO A 134 8.63 11.82 10.01
CA PRO A 134 9.98 11.86 9.45
C PRO A 134 10.44 10.48 8.98
N GLY A 135 11.02 10.43 7.77
CA GLY A 135 11.52 9.19 7.20
C GLY A 135 10.46 8.26 6.58
N MET A 136 9.17 8.59 6.67
CA MET A 136 8.12 7.85 5.99
C MET A 136 8.24 8.03 4.47
N VAL A 137 8.39 6.92 3.76
CA VAL A 137 8.32 6.90 2.29
C VAL A 137 6.86 6.73 1.87
N ILE A 138 6.41 7.55 0.91
CA ILE A 138 5.04 7.50 0.39
C ILE A 138 5.07 7.16 -1.09
N ILE A 139 4.29 6.13 -1.47
CA ILE A 139 4.18 5.65 -2.85
C ILE A 139 2.70 5.66 -3.26
N ASN A 140 2.39 6.26 -4.42
CA ASN A 140 1.05 6.26 -4.99
C ASN A 140 1.13 5.86 -6.47
N PRO A 141 1.09 4.54 -6.77
CA PRO A 141 1.24 4.05 -8.13
C PRO A 141 0.01 4.37 -8.99
N ALA A 142 0.25 4.64 -10.28
CA ALA A 142 -0.76 5.09 -11.22
C ALA A 142 -1.47 3.95 -11.99
N ASP A 143 -0.84 2.76 -12.13
CA ASP A 143 -1.44 1.60 -12.80
C ASP A 143 -0.93 0.26 -12.24
N ASP A 144 -1.32 -0.86 -12.87
CA ASP A 144 -0.93 -2.22 -12.47
C ASP A 144 0.58 -2.43 -12.50
N VAL A 145 1.24 -2.01 -13.59
CA VAL A 145 2.69 -2.23 -13.78
C VAL A 145 3.49 -1.48 -12.73
N GLU A 146 3.16 -0.21 -12.52
CA GLU A 146 3.79 0.61 -11.50
C GLU A 146 3.49 0.08 -10.10
N ALA A 147 2.24 -0.36 -9.82
CA ALA A 147 1.87 -0.87 -8.51
C ALA A 147 2.67 -2.13 -8.12
N ARG A 148 2.82 -3.09 -9.03
CA ARG A 148 3.63 -4.30 -8.77
C ARG A 148 5.10 -3.97 -8.55
N ALA A 149 5.67 -3.12 -9.39
CA ALA A 149 7.05 -2.66 -9.23
C ALA A 149 7.27 -1.88 -7.93
N ALA A 150 6.31 -1.03 -7.55
CA ALA A 150 6.35 -0.25 -6.30
C ALA A 150 6.29 -1.14 -5.05
N VAL A 151 5.46 -2.19 -5.05
CA VAL A 151 5.38 -3.14 -3.92
C VAL A 151 6.71 -3.89 -3.75
N LYS A 152 7.34 -4.31 -4.85
CA LYS A 152 8.66 -4.93 -4.82
C LYS A 152 9.73 -3.97 -4.29
N ALA A 153 9.78 -2.75 -4.79
CA ALA A 153 10.71 -1.72 -4.32
C ALA A 153 10.49 -1.36 -2.84
N ALA A 154 9.22 -1.36 -2.40
CA ALA A 154 8.89 -1.17 -0.99
C ALA A 154 9.42 -2.32 -0.11
N TYR A 155 9.34 -3.57 -0.57
CA TYR A 155 9.92 -4.71 0.14
C TYR A 155 11.44 -4.58 0.28
N GLU A 156 12.14 -4.19 -0.78
CA GLU A 156 13.59 -4.03 -0.81
C GLU A 156 14.09 -2.85 0.04
N TYR A 157 13.28 -1.82 0.22
CA TYR A 157 13.64 -0.65 1.03
C TYR A 157 13.55 -0.97 2.52
N VAL A 158 14.61 -0.69 3.27
CA VAL A 158 14.63 -0.86 4.74
C VAL A 158 14.14 0.42 5.41
N GLY A 159 12.97 0.37 5.99
CA GLY A 159 12.31 1.52 6.66
C GLY A 159 10.80 1.55 6.45
N PRO A 160 10.10 2.52 7.02
CA PRO A 160 8.66 2.63 6.94
C PRO A 160 8.22 3.14 5.56
N VAL A 161 7.24 2.44 4.98
CA VAL A 161 6.65 2.79 3.68
C VAL A 161 5.14 2.80 3.77
N TYR A 162 4.51 3.86 3.30
CA TYR A 162 3.07 3.97 3.09
C TYR A 162 2.75 3.89 1.60
N MET A 163 2.02 2.85 1.20
CA MET A 163 1.60 2.64 -0.18
C MET A 163 0.10 2.88 -0.31
N ARG A 164 -0.28 3.70 -1.27
CA ARG A 164 -1.65 4.17 -1.49
C ARG A 164 -2.26 3.53 -2.73
N PHE A 165 -3.35 2.78 -2.58
CA PHE A 165 -4.00 2.06 -3.67
C PHE A 165 -5.48 2.47 -3.84
N GLY A 166 -5.93 2.52 -5.10
CA GLY A 166 -7.32 2.77 -5.45
C GLY A 166 -8.20 1.50 -5.41
N ARG A 167 -9.53 1.71 -5.25
CA ARG A 167 -10.54 0.65 -5.31
C ARG A 167 -10.90 0.27 -6.74
N LEU A 168 -11.06 1.27 -7.62
CA LEU A 168 -11.57 1.08 -8.97
C LEU A 168 -10.52 0.51 -9.91
N ALA A 169 -10.98 -0.30 -10.88
CA ALA A 169 -10.15 -0.73 -11.98
C ALA A 169 -9.86 0.45 -12.92
N ILE A 170 -8.59 0.69 -13.19
CA ILE A 170 -8.07 1.78 -14.02
C ILE A 170 -7.31 1.23 -15.22
N PRO A 171 -7.20 1.98 -16.33
CA PRO A 171 -6.43 1.53 -17.50
C PRO A 171 -4.98 1.21 -17.14
N VAL A 172 -4.45 0.11 -17.70
CA VAL A 172 -3.02 -0.19 -17.69
C VAL A 172 -2.40 0.49 -18.90
N PHE A 173 -1.50 1.44 -18.66
CA PHE A 173 -0.88 2.26 -19.73
C PHE A 173 0.65 2.17 -19.74
N ASN A 174 1.28 1.76 -18.64
CA ASN A 174 2.72 1.47 -18.65
C ASN A 174 2.98 0.12 -19.35
N ASP A 175 4.09 0.03 -20.07
CA ASP A 175 4.57 -1.20 -20.69
C ASP A 175 5.53 -1.91 -19.72
N GLU A 176 5.14 -3.10 -19.27
CA GLU A 176 5.92 -3.91 -18.32
C GLU A 176 7.34 -4.21 -18.80
N SER A 177 7.55 -4.29 -20.14
CA SER A 177 8.86 -4.59 -20.72
C SER A 177 9.85 -3.43 -20.65
N THR A 178 9.37 -2.20 -20.55
CA THR A 178 10.17 -0.97 -20.58
C THR A 178 10.12 -0.14 -19.31
N TYR A 179 9.06 -0.32 -18.51
CA TYR A 179 8.85 0.46 -17.29
C TYR A 179 9.90 0.12 -16.22
N LYS A 180 10.50 1.18 -15.65
CA LYS A 180 11.45 1.06 -14.54
C LYS A 180 10.96 1.93 -13.39
N PHE A 181 10.68 1.30 -12.26
CA PHE A 181 10.35 2.01 -11.03
C PHE A 181 11.63 2.42 -10.30
N GLU A 182 11.70 3.68 -9.91
CA GLU A 182 12.77 4.19 -9.06
C GLU A 182 12.15 4.93 -7.87
N LEU A 183 12.43 4.42 -6.66
CA LEU A 183 11.93 5.04 -5.43
C LEU A 183 12.43 6.49 -5.30
N GLY A 184 11.50 7.40 -5.01
CA GLY A 184 11.80 8.84 -4.89
C GLY A 184 11.78 9.61 -6.21
N LYS A 185 11.51 8.95 -7.35
CA LYS A 185 11.36 9.61 -8.65
C LYS A 185 9.92 9.52 -9.15
N GLY A 186 9.41 10.65 -9.64
CA GLY A 186 8.16 10.69 -10.39
C GLY A 186 8.41 10.53 -11.89
N VAL A 187 7.44 9.95 -12.59
CA VAL A 187 7.48 9.81 -14.05
C VAL A 187 6.54 10.83 -14.67
N VAL A 188 7.03 11.60 -15.64
CA VAL A 188 6.22 12.52 -16.44
C VAL A 188 5.45 11.71 -17.47
N LEU A 189 4.15 11.57 -17.30
CA LEU A 189 3.26 10.82 -18.21
C LEU A 189 2.84 11.65 -19.43
N ARG A 190 2.80 12.97 -19.29
CA ARG A 190 2.43 13.91 -20.34
C ARG A 190 3.11 15.24 -20.11
N GLU A 191 3.78 15.72 -21.14
CA GLU A 191 4.39 17.06 -21.14
C GLU A 191 3.29 18.13 -21.24
N GLU A 192 3.26 19.02 -20.27
CA GLU A 192 2.39 20.19 -20.26
C GLU A 192 3.13 21.44 -19.83
N ILE A 193 2.75 22.59 -20.42
CA ILE A 193 3.15 23.90 -19.89
C ILE A 193 2.40 24.07 -18.57
N GLY A 194 3.13 24.07 -17.45
CA GLY A 194 2.56 24.23 -16.11
C GLY A 194 1.75 25.52 -16.03
N ARG A 195 0.45 25.41 -15.70
CA ARG A 195 -0.39 26.52 -15.32
C ARG A 195 -0.57 26.48 -13.82
N ALA A 196 0.07 27.41 -13.11
CA ALA A 196 -0.35 27.71 -11.75
C ALA A 196 -1.62 28.57 -11.84
N HIS A 197 -2.76 28.05 -11.45
CA HIS A 197 -3.92 28.87 -11.11
C HIS A 197 -3.80 29.23 -9.64
N VAL A 198 -3.52 30.50 -9.40
CA VAL A 198 -3.60 31.12 -8.08
C VAL A 198 -5.04 31.53 -7.83
#